data_22ff91045904d89417bf326981a73f10
#
_entry.id   22ff91045904d89417bf326981a73f10
#
_cell.length_a   1.000
_cell.length_b   1.000
_cell.length_c   1.000
_cell.angle_alpha   90.00
_cell.angle_beta   90.00
_cell.angle_gamma   90.00
#
_symmetry.space_group_name_H-M   'P 1'
#
loop_
_entity.id
_entity.type
_entity.pdbx_description
1 polymer ?
#
loop_
_entity_poly.entity_id
_entity_poly.type
_entity_poly.pdbx_seq_one_letter_code
_entity_poly.pdbx_strand_id
1 'polypeptide(L)'
;ASLVGYNYLKSSQNDSAFADAVGAGDGTKASGSIDIYNMSFGITYPTAFSGLPITKYNALDNGVKTLRSGKGAIYVKSAGNYFDWNSSPRYCGPNGAISDYMSCADAGNGRLASTPYVIVVGALNASGTKTSYSSPGSSLWVSGFGGEYGTTNPAIMTTDQSSCSQGYVRSGLASSNLFNNQGNHSENSSCNYDSKFNGTSSAAPTVSGVIALMLEANSSLTWRDVKHILATTSVQVDASRTKTLSGVLQYAWVTNAASHKFHNWYGFGKVNAAAAVDAAKSYTANSLGTW
;
A
#
# COMPACT_ATOMS: atom_id res chain seq x y z
N ALA A 1 11.30 -10.80 12.23
CA ALA A 1 11.18 -9.34 12.12
C ALA A 1 10.67 -8.73 13.42
N SER A 2 11.11 -7.51 13.75
CA SER A 2 10.59 -6.73 14.89
C SER A 2 9.68 -5.62 14.38
N LEU A 3 8.62 -5.29 15.12
CA LEU A 3 7.69 -4.21 14.78
C LEU A 3 7.94 -3.00 15.68
N VAL A 4 8.01 -1.83 15.07
CA VAL A 4 8.13 -0.54 15.77
C VAL A 4 6.95 0.34 15.36
N GLY A 5 6.18 0.82 16.34
CA GLY A 5 5.11 1.78 16.12
C GLY A 5 5.62 3.21 16.23
N TYR A 6 5.37 4.04 15.20
CA TYR A 6 5.63 5.47 15.23
C TYR A 6 4.31 6.25 15.18
N ASN A 7 4.04 7.04 16.21
CA ASN A 7 2.74 7.70 16.37
C ASN A 7 2.62 9.01 15.57
N TYR A 8 2.96 8.96 14.28
CA TYR A 8 2.96 10.13 13.40
C TYR A 8 1.58 10.77 13.26
N LEU A 9 0.51 9.96 13.16
CA LEU A 9 -0.85 10.48 12.93
C LEU A 9 -1.44 11.27 14.11
N LYS A 10 -0.93 11.06 15.32
CA LYS A 10 -1.30 11.85 16.51
C LYS A 10 -0.34 13.02 16.79
N SER A 11 0.74 13.12 16.04
CA SER A 11 1.66 14.25 16.11
C SER A 11 1.17 15.44 15.27
N SER A 12 1.90 16.53 15.28
CA SER A 12 1.58 17.71 14.46
C SER A 12 1.66 17.48 12.94
N GLN A 13 2.13 16.32 12.48
CA GLN A 13 2.26 15.91 11.07
C GLN A 13 3.02 16.94 10.20
N ASN A 14 3.84 17.78 10.80
CA ASN A 14 4.70 18.71 10.10
C ASN A 14 5.85 17.98 9.38
N ASP A 15 6.65 18.73 8.64
CA ASP A 15 7.72 18.15 7.82
C ASP A 15 8.85 17.53 8.66
N SER A 16 9.15 18.10 9.84
CA SER A 16 10.14 17.53 10.76
C SER A 16 9.65 16.20 11.36
N ALA A 17 8.39 16.16 11.83
CA ALA A 17 7.81 14.93 12.35
C ALA A 17 7.72 13.83 11.27
N PHE A 18 7.50 14.20 10.01
CA PHE A 18 7.58 13.26 8.90
C PHE A 18 9.01 12.73 8.70
N ALA A 19 10.00 13.63 8.63
CA ALA A 19 11.40 13.24 8.46
C ALA A 19 11.85 12.29 9.59
N ASP A 20 11.50 12.60 10.83
CA ASP A 20 11.72 11.73 11.98
C ASP A 20 11.06 10.35 11.82
N ALA A 21 9.80 10.33 11.34
CA ALA A 21 9.04 9.08 11.18
C ALA A 21 9.60 8.17 10.10
N VAL A 22 10.25 8.72 9.07
CA VAL A 22 10.83 7.95 7.94
C VAL A 22 12.34 7.70 8.09
N GLY A 23 12.89 7.95 9.27
CA GLY A 23 14.28 7.61 9.61
C GLY A 23 15.35 8.54 9.03
N ALA A 24 14.97 9.67 8.43
CA ALA A 24 15.89 10.61 7.79
C ALA A 24 16.02 11.93 8.57
N GLY A 25 15.69 11.91 9.87
CA GLY A 25 15.92 13.02 10.80
C GLY A 25 17.40 13.15 11.21
N ASP A 26 17.64 13.82 12.33
CA ASP A 26 18.98 14.13 12.85
C ASP A 26 19.73 12.90 13.44
N GLY A 27 19.22 11.71 13.26
CA GLY A 27 19.83 10.47 13.75
C GLY A 27 19.66 10.22 15.25
N THR A 28 19.00 11.11 15.98
CA THR A 28 18.79 10.96 17.43
C THR A 28 17.63 10.03 17.77
N LYS A 29 16.86 9.58 16.78
CA LYS A 29 15.67 8.74 16.97
C LYS A 29 15.85 7.34 16.43
N ALA A 30 15.27 6.37 17.13
CA ALA A 30 15.30 4.95 16.78
C ALA A 30 14.71 4.64 15.37
N SER A 31 13.96 5.56 14.78
CA SER A 31 13.40 5.41 13.43
C SER A 31 14.47 5.21 12.34
N GLY A 32 15.69 5.70 12.52
CA GLY A 32 16.80 5.48 11.57
C GLY A 32 17.30 4.05 11.47
N SER A 33 16.95 3.17 12.43
CA SER A 33 17.33 1.74 12.43
C SER A 33 16.29 0.83 11.74
N ILE A 34 15.20 1.40 11.20
CA ILE A 34 14.11 0.65 10.57
C ILE A 34 14.47 0.32 9.12
N ASP A 35 14.25 -0.91 8.69
CA ASP A 35 14.48 -1.34 7.31
C ASP A 35 13.30 -1.00 6.39
N ILE A 36 12.07 -1.17 6.88
CA ILE A 36 10.83 -1.05 6.10
C ILE A 36 9.87 -0.10 6.81
N TYR A 37 9.46 0.95 6.11
CA TYR A 37 8.50 1.94 6.61
C TYR A 37 7.16 1.74 5.91
N ASN A 38 6.15 1.31 6.67
CA ASN A 38 4.78 1.17 6.17
C ASN A 38 3.98 2.43 6.43
N MET A 39 3.50 3.07 5.36
CA MET A 39 2.76 4.33 5.38
C MET A 39 1.32 4.12 4.90
N SER A 40 0.46 3.60 5.77
CA SER A 40 -0.98 3.39 5.48
C SER A 40 -1.81 4.65 5.74
N PHE A 41 -1.33 5.81 5.30
CA PHE A 41 -2.01 7.11 5.43
C PHE A 41 -1.77 7.97 4.18
N GLY A 42 -2.53 9.05 4.03
CA GLY A 42 -2.37 9.97 2.90
C GLY A 42 -3.30 11.17 2.99
N ILE A 43 -3.27 12.00 1.94
CA ILE A 43 -4.22 13.10 1.80
C ILE A 43 -5.60 12.57 1.41
N THR A 44 -6.62 13.27 1.86
CA THR A 44 -8.01 12.97 1.51
C THR A 44 -8.30 13.51 0.11
N TYR A 45 -8.86 12.67 -0.76
CA TYR A 45 -9.34 13.03 -2.10
C TYR A 45 -8.29 13.69 -3.02
N PRO A 46 -7.27 12.95 -3.46
CA PRO A 46 -6.23 13.48 -4.35
C PRO A 46 -6.75 13.60 -5.79
N THR A 47 -7.63 14.58 -6.06
CA THR A 47 -8.19 14.85 -7.39
C THR A 47 -7.30 15.71 -8.26
N ALA A 48 -6.28 16.34 -7.67
CA ALA A 48 -5.29 17.13 -8.37
C ALA A 48 -3.88 16.80 -7.85
N PHE A 49 -2.91 16.85 -8.74
CA PHE A 49 -1.52 16.68 -8.35
C PHE A 49 -1.10 17.77 -7.35
N SER A 50 -0.48 17.33 -6.28
CA SER A 50 0.10 18.20 -5.27
C SER A 50 1.54 17.75 -5.01
N GLY A 51 2.51 18.59 -5.36
CA GLY A 51 3.93 18.29 -5.16
C GLY A 51 4.25 17.97 -3.69
N LEU A 52 5.23 17.12 -3.48
CA LEU A 52 5.74 16.83 -2.15
C LEU A 52 6.58 18.02 -1.65
N PRO A 53 6.35 18.53 -0.42
CA PRO A 53 7.23 19.52 0.18
C PRO A 53 8.70 19.09 0.14
N ILE A 54 9.59 19.98 -0.18
CA ILE A 54 11.01 19.67 -0.41
C ILE A 54 11.65 18.97 0.79
N THR A 55 11.27 19.36 2.01
CA THR A 55 11.77 18.73 3.24
C THR A 55 11.40 17.25 3.30
N LYS A 56 10.16 16.90 2.96
CA LYS A 56 9.70 15.50 2.90
C LYS A 56 10.36 14.72 1.77
N TYR A 57 10.54 15.37 0.62
CA TYR A 57 11.26 14.77 -0.52
C TYR A 57 12.70 14.45 -0.12
N ASN A 58 13.42 15.41 0.46
CA ASN A 58 14.79 15.23 0.90
C ASN A 58 14.93 14.15 1.98
N ALA A 59 13.94 14.02 2.87
CA ALA A 59 13.93 12.96 3.87
C ALA A 59 13.88 11.57 3.24
N LEU A 60 13.03 11.36 2.22
CA LEU A 60 12.96 10.10 1.49
C LEU A 60 14.22 9.87 0.65
N ASP A 61 14.69 10.88 -0.07
CA ASP A 61 15.91 10.82 -0.89
C ASP A 61 17.14 10.46 -0.05
N ASN A 62 17.29 11.13 1.09
CA ASN A 62 18.37 10.81 2.04
C ASN A 62 18.21 9.37 2.59
N GLY A 63 16.99 8.97 2.94
CA GLY A 63 16.74 7.64 3.49
C GLY A 63 17.07 6.51 2.51
N VAL A 64 16.79 6.66 1.22
CA VAL A 64 17.17 5.65 0.20
C VAL A 64 18.66 5.65 -0.12
N LYS A 65 19.40 6.71 0.24
CA LYS A 65 20.85 6.82 0.03
C LYS A 65 21.64 6.35 1.23
N THR A 66 21.18 6.60 2.45
CA THR A 66 22.01 6.47 3.66
C THR A 66 21.58 5.38 4.61
N LEU A 67 20.28 5.13 4.74
CA LEU A 67 19.77 4.15 5.70
C LEU A 67 20.12 2.72 5.27
N ARG A 68 20.03 1.78 6.21
CA ARG A 68 20.44 0.38 6.00
C ARG A 68 21.89 0.24 5.51
N SER A 69 22.79 1.07 6.03
CA SER A 69 24.20 1.10 5.61
C SER A 69 24.40 1.37 4.11
N GLY A 70 23.64 2.32 3.57
CA GLY A 70 23.68 2.73 2.16
C GLY A 70 22.87 1.86 1.20
N LYS A 71 22.20 0.80 1.67
CA LYS A 71 21.29 -0.02 0.84
C LYS A 71 19.94 0.66 0.63
N GLY A 72 19.63 1.67 1.42
CA GLY A 72 18.41 2.45 1.38
C GLY A 72 17.23 1.83 2.12
N ALA A 73 16.48 2.66 2.79
CA ALA A 73 15.22 2.29 3.42
C ALA A 73 14.16 1.90 2.38
N ILE A 74 13.28 0.99 2.76
CA ILE A 74 12.16 0.56 1.91
C ILE A 74 10.89 1.28 2.37
N TYR A 75 10.36 2.14 1.51
CA TYR A 75 9.15 2.90 1.79
C TYR A 75 7.94 2.30 1.08
N VAL A 76 6.98 1.79 1.84
CA VAL A 76 5.74 1.17 1.33
C VAL A 76 4.56 2.07 1.66
N LYS A 77 3.72 2.34 0.67
CA LYS A 77 2.62 3.31 0.77
C LYS A 77 1.32 2.73 0.22
N SER A 78 0.23 2.90 0.96
CA SER A 78 -1.11 2.62 0.45
C SER A 78 -1.50 3.56 -0.69
N ALA A 79 -2.16 3.05 -1.73
CA ALA A 79 -2.56 3.82 -2.92
C ALA A 79 -3.68 4.85 -2.63
N GLY A 80 -4.51 4.58 -1.65
CA GLY A 80 -5.72 5.34 -1.34
C GLY A 80 -7.00 4.56 -1.67
N ASN A 81 -8.13 5.01 -1.12
CA ASN A 81 -9.41 4.28 -1.15
C ASN A 81 -10.52 5.15 -1.76
N TYR A 82 -10.27 5.72 -2.94
CA TYR A 82 -11.16 6.76 -3.50
C TYR A 82 -11.74 6.40 -4.86
N PHE A 83 -11.66 5.15 -5.30
CA PHE A 83 -12.20 4.72 -6.60
C PHE A 83 -13.73 4.89 -6.67
N ASP A 84 -14.45 4.43 -5.65
CA ASP A 84 -15.93 4.48 -5.60
C ASP A 84 -16.53 5.88 -5.43
N TRP A 85 -15.69 6.86 -5.14
CA TRP A 85 -16.12 8.25 -4.97
C TRP A 85 -16.45 8.95 -6.28
N ASN A 86 -16.38 8.23 -7.38
CA ASN A 86 -16.74 8.69 -8.72
C ASN A 86 -18.22 9.16 -8.84
N SER A 87 -19.09 8.63 -7.99
CA SER A 87 -20.52 9.02 -7.96
C SER A 87 -20.79 10.38 -7.31
N SER A 88 -19.79 11.01 -6.72
CA SER A 88 -19.96 12.31 -6.06
C SER A 88 -19.55 13.46 -6.99
N PRO A 89 -20.50 14.34 -7.39
CA PRO A 89 -20.21 15.53 -8.18
C PRO A 89 -19.14 16.45 -7.55
N ARG A 90 -18.98 16.34 -6.22
CA ARG A 90 -18.02 17.14 -5.45
C ARG A 90 -16.58 16.87 -5.86
N TYR A 91 -16.26 15.67 -6.34
CA TYR A 91 -14.88 15.25 -6.57
C TYR A 91 -14.50 15.09 -8.03
N CYS A 92 -15.48 14.85 -8.92
CA CYS A 92 -15.25 14.66 -10.35
C CYS A 92 -15.80 15.79 -11.22
N GLY A 93 -16.27 16.88 -10.62
CA GLY A 93 -16.87 18.01 -11.31
C GLY A 93 -18.39 17.89 -11.53
N PRO A 94 -19.02 18.91 -12.13
CA PRO A 94 -20.48 19.05 -12.19
C PRO A 94 -21.18 17.97 -13.02
N ASN A 95 -20.48 17.24 -13.86
CA ASN A 95 -21.07 16.21 -14.72
C ASN A 95 -21.09 14.81 -14.11
N GLY A 96 -20.75 14.70 -12.80
CA GLY A 96 -20.77 13.42 -12.09
C GLY A 96 -19.66 12.46 -12.53
N ALA A 97 -19.68 11.30 -11.90
CA ALA A 97 -18.77 10.24 -12.20
C ALA A 97 -18.80 9.86 -13.68
N ILE A 98 -17.67 9.83 -14.25
CA ILE A 98 -17.47 9.12 -15.49
C ILE A 98 -17.51 7.64 -15.12
N SER A 99 -18.72 7.09 -14.98
CA SER A 99 -19.03 5.65 -14.84
C SER A 99 -18.03 4.76 -14.06
N ASP A 100 -18.38 3.54 -13.77
CA ASP A 100 -17.62 2.47 -13.08
C ASP A 100 -16.21 2.17 -13.63
N TYR A 101 -15.71 2.95 -14.56
CA TYR A 101 -14.51 2.66 -15.35
C TYR A 101 -13.35 3.61 -15.11
N MET A 102 -13.63 4.82 -14.62
CA MET A 102 -12.58 5.83 -14.38
C MET A 102 -12.74 6.45 -13.01
N SER A 103 -11.63 6.57 -12.30
CA SER A 103 -11.56 7.30 -11.04
C SER A 103 -11.03 8.70 -11.27
N CYS A 104 -11.63 9.71 -10.64
CA CYS A 104 -11.04 11.04 -10.57
C CYS A 104 -9.96 11.16 -9.49
N ALA A 105 -9.78 10.13 -8.67
CA ALA A 105 -8.77 10.07 -7.63
C ALA A 105 -7.64 9.13 -8.08
N ASP A 106 -6.64 9.67 -8.76
CA ASP A 106 -5.42 8.96 -9.13
C ASP A 106 -4.48 8.86 -7.93
N ALA A 107 -3.92 7.66 -7.68
CA ALA A 107 -2.97 7.45 -6.61
C ALA A 107 -1.72 8.34 -6.71
N GLY A 108 -1.28 8.65 -7.94
CA GLY A 108 -0.14 9.52 -8.22
C GLY A 108 -0.38 11.00 -7.87
N ASN A 109 -1.63 11.42 -7.68
CA ASN A 109 -1.94 12.75 -7.15
C ASN A 109 -1.58 12.89 -5.67
N GLY A 110 -1.41 11.77 -4.96
CA GLY A 110 -0.94 11.77 -3.59
C GLY A 110 0.55 12.12 -3.49
N ARG A 111 0.88 13.15 -2.71
CA ARG A 111 2.22 13.75 -2.59
C ARG A 111 3.36 12.72 -2.47
N LEU A 112 3.20 11.70 -1.62
CA LEU A 112 4.22 10.66 -1.41
C LEU A 112 4.24 9.64 -2.54
N ALA A 113 3.07 9.32 -3.11
CA ALA A 113 2.93 8.29 -4.13
C ALA A 113 3.52 8.68 -5.49
N SER A 114 3.80 9.97 -5.71
CA SER A 114 4.42 10.48 -6.94
C SER A 114 5.95 10.42 -6.94
N THR A 115 6.58 9.99 -5.83
CA THR A 115 8.04 9.89 -5.76
C THR A 115 8.53 8.51 -6.22
N PRO A 116 9.72 8.41 -6.84
CA PRO A 116 10.26 7.13 -7.29
C PRO A 116 10.71 6.23 -6.12
N TYR A 117 10.87 6.79 -4.93
CA TYR A 117 11.40 6.11 -3.74
C TYR A 117 10.39 5.20 -3.07
N VAL A 118 9.10 5.37 -3.37
CA VAL A 118 8.01 4.71 -2.65
C VAL A 118 7.45 3.56 -3.47
N ILE A 119 7.14 2.45 -2.81
CA ILE A 119 6.38 1.32 -3.35
C ILE A 119 4.91 1.59 -3.06
N VAL A 120 4.15 1.98 -4.08
CA VAL A 120 2.72 2.25 -3.95
C VAL A 120 1.93 0.97 -4.16
N VAL A 121 1.06 0.63 -3.21
CA VAL A 121 0.38 -0.66 -3.15
C VAL A 121 -1.12 -0.48 -3.36
N GLY A 122 -1.65 -1.11 -4.41
CA GLY A 122 -3.08 -1.27 -4.67
C GLY A 122 -3.69 -2.43 -3.88
N ALA A 123 -5.03 -2.46 -3.77
CA ALA A 123 -5.73 -3.48 -3.00
C ALA A 123 -6.51 -4.46 -3.88
N LEU A 124 -6.36 -5.75 -3.58
CA LEU A 124 -7.13 -6.86 -4.15
C LEU A 124 -8.12 -7.41 -3.13
N ASN A 125 -9.26 -7.87 -3.63
CA ASN A 125 -10.25 -8.62 -2.87
C ASN A 125 -9.92 -10.13 -2.84
N ALA A 126 -10.76 -10.91 -2.18
CA ALA A 126 -10.57 -12.36 -2.04
C ALA A 126 -10.58 -13.13 -3.38
N SER A 127 -11.21 -12.56 -4.42
CA SER A 127 -11.21 -13.14 -5.78
C SER A 127 -9.95 -12.81 -6.58
N GLY A 128 -9.02 -12.04 -6.01
CA GLY A 128 -7.80 -11.61 -6.70
C GLY A 128 -8.00 -10.47 -7.70
N THR A 129 -9.15 -9.81 -7.69
CA THR A 129 -9.43 -8.63 -8.51
C THR A 129 -9.33 -7.36 -7.67
N LYS A 130 -9.28 -6.18 -8.33
CA LYS A 130 -9.23 -4.88 -7.65
C LYS A 130 -10.44 -4.74 -6.71
N THR A 131 -10.18 -4.28 -5.48
CA THR A 131 -11.27 -3.91 -4.57
C THR A 131 -12.07 -2.73 -5.12
N SER A 132 -13.33 -2.62 -4.69
CA SER A 132 -14.22 -1.54 -5.12
C SER A 132 -13.57 -0.15 -4.96
N TYR A 133 -12.88 0.07 -3.86
CA TYR A 133 -12.35 1.36 -3.43
C TYR A 133 -10.91 1.68 -3.86
N SER A 134 -10.09 0.71 -4.29
CA SER A 134 -8.65 0.92 -4.52
C SER A 134 -8.38 1.98 -5.59
N SER A 135 -7.70 3.06 -5.22
CA SER A 135 -7.32 4.12 -6.16
C SER A 135 -6.36 3.60 -7.22
N PRO A 136 -6.64 3.86 -8.51
CA PRO A 136 -5.78 3.47 -9.63
C PRO A 136 -4.68 4.50 -9.85
N GLY A 137 -3.79 4.23 -10.79
CA GLY A 137 -2.84 5.20 -11.31
C GLY A 137 -1.53 4.60 -11.75
N SER A 138 -0.76 5.38 -12.50
CA SER A 138 0.54 4.98 -13.04
C SER A 138 1.63 4.88 -11.96
N SER A 139 1.39 5.42 -10.78
CA SER A 139 2.29 5.31 -9.63
C SER A 139 2.21 3.99 -8.89
N LEU A 140 1.17 3.17 -9.14
CA LEU A 140 1.06 1.84 -8.53
C LEU A 140 2.28 0.99 -8.89
N TRP A 141 2.86 0.34 -7.88
CA TRP A 141 3.97 -0.59 -8.12
C TRP A 141 3.47 -2.03 -8.18
N VAL A 142 2.80 -2.48 -7.13
CA VAL A 142 2.20 -3.82 -7.04
C VAL A 142 0.88 -3.77 -6.28
N SER A 143 0.16 -4.89 -6.27
CA SER A 143 -1.06 -5.03 -5.48
C SER A 143 -0.94 -6.16 -4.45
N GLY A 144 -1.49 -5.91 -3.26
CA GLY A 144 -1.62 -6.88 -2.17
C GLY A 144 -3.10 -7.13 -1.82
N PHE A 145 -3.38 -8.14 -1.00
CA PHE A 145 -4.73 -8.35 -0.51
C PHE A 145 -5.12 -7.27 0.50
N GLY A 146 -6.22 -6.56 0.21
CA GLY A 146 -6.77 -5.50 1.04
C GLY A 146 -8.20 -5.77 1.52
N GLY A 147 -8.85 -6.80 0.96
CA GLY A 147 -10.22 -7.17 1.27
C GLY A 147 -11.28 -6.16 0.86
N GLU A 148 -12.54 -6.51 0.98
CA GLU A 148 -13.68 -5.61 0.86
C GLU A 148 -14.18 -5.19 2.25
N TYR A 149 -15.45 -4.83 2.41
CA TYR A 149 -15.97 -4.24 3.65
C TYR A 149 -16.38 -5.26 4.73
N GLY A 150 -16.25 -6.57 4.47
CA GLY A 150 -16.56 -7.61 5.45
C GLY A 150 -18.06 -7.76 5.78
N THR A 151 -18.92 -7.32 4.88
CA THR A 151 -20.39 -7.50 4.98
C THR A 151 -20.86 -8.55 3.98
N THR A 152 -20.82 -8.24 2.70
CA THR A 152 -21.18 -9.16 1.60
C THR A 152 -19.94 -9.89 1.09
N ASN A 153 -18.82 -9.18 0.98
CA ASN A 153 -17.55 -9.70 0.49
C ASN A 153 -16.50 -9.69 1.60
N PRO A 154 -15.59 -10.69 1.65
CA PRO A 154 -14.59 -10.82 2.70
C PRO A 154 -13.68 -9.60 2.83
N ALA A 155 -13.42 -9.20 4.06
CA ALA A 155 -12.36 -8.27 4.44
C ALA A 155 -11.13 -9.03 4.94
N ILE A 156 -10.16 -8.34 5.49
CA ILE A 156 -8.99 -8.92 6.13
C ILE A 156 -9.26 -9.12 7.63
N MET A 157 -8.86 -10.26 8.14
CA MET A 157 -8.81 -10.48 9.58
C MET A 157 -7.50 -9.94 10.14
N THR A 158 -7.59 -9.14 11.20
CA THR A 158 -6.44 -8.60 11.91
C THR A 158 -6.60 -8.70 13.41
N THR A 159 -5.53 -8.47 14.15
CA THR A 159 -5.60 -8.34 15.61
C THR A 159 -6.28 -7.04 16.00
N ASP A 160 -7.04 -7.08 17.09
CA ASP A 160 -7.62 -5.90 17.75
C ASP A 160 -6.99 -5.69 19.13
N GLN A 161 -7.36 -4.66 19.83
CA GLN A 161 -6.96 -4.47 21.22
C GLN A 161 -7.56 -5.60 22.07
N SER A 162 -6.75 -6.16 22.97
CA SER A 162 -7.18 -7.26 23.81
C SER A 162 -8.35 -6.86 24.72
N SER A 163 -9.29 -7.76 24.86
CA SER A 163 -10.54 -7.67 25.63
C SER A 163 -11.69 -6.92 24.96
N CYS A 164 -12.92 -7.30 25.31
CA CYS A 164 -14.14 -6.68 24.79
C CYS A 164 -14.46 -5.29 25.39
N SER A 165 -13.56 -4.70 26.14
CA SER A 165 -13.72 -3.34 26.67
C SER A 165 -13.13 -2.25 25.78
N GLN A 166 -12.29 -2.64 24.81
CA GLN A 166 -11.55 -1.73 23.92
C GLN A 166 -11.57 -2.23 22.48
N GLY A 167 -10.95 -1.49 21.58
CA GLY A 167 -10.81 -1.87 20.17
C GLY A 167 -12.07 -1.64 19.33
N TYR A 168 -12.07 -2.23 18.17
CA TYR A 168 -13.17 -2.14 17.19
C TYR A 168 -14.27 -3.18 17.44
N VAL A 169 -13.95 -4.30 18.13
CA VAL A 169 -14.87 -5.40 18.48
C VAL A 169 -15.25 -5.32 19.96
N ARG A 170 -15.51 -4.14 20.49
CA ARG A 170 -15.83 -3.94 21.90
C ARG A 170 -17.32 -4.02 22.19
N SER A 171 -17.64 -4.30 23.43
CA SER A 171 -19.00 -4.24 23.97
C SER A 171 -19.65 -2.87 23.71
N GLY A 172 -20.94 -2.87 23.37
CA GLY A 172 -21.68 -1.64 23.03
C GLY A 172 -21.59 -1.22 21.57
N LEU A 173 -20.74 -1.84 20.75
CA LEU A 173 -20.72 -1.64 19.30
C LEU A 173 -21.40 -2.82 18.61
N ALA A 174 -22.68 -2.67 18.27
CA ALA A 174 -23.37 -3.68 17.50
C ALA A 174 -22.74 -3.88 16.12
N SER A 175 -22.53 -5.13 15.74
CA SER A 175 -22.03 -5.50 14.40
C SER A 175 -22.96 -6.53 13.77
N SER A 176 -23.29 -6.32 12.49
CA SER A 176 -23.98 -7.34 11.69
C SER A 176 -23.06 -8.51 11.30
N ASN A 177 -21.74 -8.34 11.46
CA ASN A 177 -20.77 -9.39 11.27
C ASN A 177 -20.71 -10.26 12.54
N LEU A 178 -21.08 -11.53 12.40
CA LEU A 178 -21.16 -12.47 13.53
C LEU A 178 -19.83 -12.62 14.28
N PHE A 179 -18.70 -12.65 13.55
CA PHE A 179 -17.38 -12.77 14.16
C PHE A 179 -17.01 -11.56 15.02
N ASN A 180 -17.44 -10.35 14.61
CA ASN A 180 -17.22 -9.10 15.33
C ASN A 180 -18.30 -8.78 16.36
N ASN A 181 -19.16 -9.73 16.74
CA ASN A 181 -20.31 -9.48 17.59
C ASN A 181 -19.96 -9.52 19.09
N GLN A 182 -19.15 -8.58 19.53
CA GLN A 182 -18.96 -8.25 20.96
C GLN A 182 -18.57 -9.45 21.87
N GLY A 183 -17.79 -10.39 21.35
CA GLY A 183 -17.39 -11.60 22.10
C GLY A 183 -18.42 -12.74 22.06
N ASN A 184 -19.53 -12.59 21.31
CA ASN A 184 -20.52 -13.65 21.16
C ASN A 184 -20.12 -14.76 20.19
N HIS A 185 -19.03 -14.57 19.42
CA HIS A 185 -18.49 -15.61 18.54
C HIS A 185 -17.49 -16.47 19.31
N SER A 186 -17.64 -17.80 19.25
CA SER A 186 -16.80 -18.75 20.01
C SER A 186 -15.30 -18.59 19.76
N GLU A 187 -14.91 -18.32 18.50
CA GLU A 187 -13.50 -18.12 18.09
C GLU A 187 -12.98 -16.69 18.35
N ASN A 188 -13.85 -15.77 18.80
CA ASN A 188 -13.48 -14.39 19.12
C ASN A 188 -14.15 -13.91 20.42
N SER A 189 -14.33 -14.81 21.37
CA SER A 189 -15.00 -14.53 22.66
C SER A 189 -14.30 -13.44 23.49
N SER A 190 -13.02 -13.23 23.28
CA SER A 190 -12.22 -12.18 23.93
C SER A 190 -12.08 -10.91 23.09
N CYS A 191 -12.76 -10.81 21.96
CA CYS A 191 -12.72 -9.64 21.04
C CYS A 191 -11.30 -9.25 20.54
N ASN A 192 -10.39 -10.21 20.47
CA ASN A 192 -8.98 -9.94 20.14
C ASN A 192 -8.72 -9.76 18.66
N TYR A 193 -9.72 -10.00 17.80
CA TYR A 193 -9.59 -9.94 16.36
C TYR A 193 -10.74 -9.15 15.72
N ASP A 194 -10.41 -8.42 14.66
CA ASP A 194 -11.37 -7.75 13.77
C ASP A 194 -11.35 -8.40 12.38
N SER A 195 -12.50 -8.84 11.89
CA SER A 195 -12.67 -9.44 10.56
C SER A 195 -13.20 -8.46 9.51
N LYS A 196 -13.21 -7.17 9.79
CA LYS A 196 -13.68 -6.10 8.87
C LYS A 196 -12.57 -5.12 8.48
N PHE A 197 -11.32 -5.44 8.80
CA PHE A 197 -10.20 -4.61 8.41
C PHE A 197 -10.04 -4.62 6.88
N ASN A 198 -9.92 -3.45 6.27
CA ASN A 198 -9.83 -3.33 4.81
C ASN A 198 -9.00 -2.11 4.38
N GLY A 199 -9.02 -1.87 3.07
CA GLY A 199 -8.38 -0.72 2.47
C GLY A 199 -7.04 -1.06 1.81
N THR A 200 -6.54 -0.16 1.00
CA THR A 200 -5.13 -0.18 0.59
C THR A 200 -4.20 -0.06 1.81
N SER A 201 -4.77 0.37 2.96
CA SER A 201 -4.11 0.40 4.26
C SER A 201 -3.82 -0.99 4.83
N SER A 202 -4.58 -2.03 4.47
CA SER A 202 -4.28 -3.43 4.81
C SER A 202 -3.42 -4.11 3.74
N ALA A 203 -3.54 -3.70 2.48
CA ALA A 203 -2.71 -4.23 1.40
C ALA A 203 -1.22 -3.85 1.55
N ALA A 204 -0.93 -2.61 1.96
CA ALA A 204 0.43 -2.13 2.13
C ALA A 204 1.24 -2.96 3.16
N PRO A 205 0.75 -3.22 4.40
CA PRO A 205 1.48 -4.05 5.34
C PRO A 205 1.62 -5.51 4.90
N THR A 206 0.68 -6.04 4.11
CA THR A 206 0.83 -7.37 3.51
C THR A 206 2.06 -7.43 2.59
N VAL A 207 2.26 -6.40 1.74
CA VAL A 207 3.45 -6.28 0.90
C VAL A 207 4.70 -6.01 1.72
N SER A 208 4.61 -5.20 2.78
CA SER A 208 5.72 -4.98 3.71
C SER A 208 6.20 -6.29 4.37
N GLY A 209 5.26 -7.19 4.68
CA GLY A 209 5.57 -8.53 5.19
C GLY A 209 6.34 -9.39 4.16
N VAL A 210 5.94 -9.35 2.89
CA VAL A 210 6.69 -10.02 1.82
C VAL A 210 8.09 -9.46 1.68
N ILE A 211 8.24 -8.14 1.74
CA ILE A 211 9.56 -7.48 1.69
C ILE A 211 10.42 -7.90 2.89
N ALA A 212 9.85 -8.04 4.09
CA ALA A 212 10.59 -8.52 5.25
C ALA A 212 11.13 -9.94 5.04
N LEU A 213 10.35 -10.83 4.43
CA LEU A 213 10.81 -12.17 4.05
C LEU A 213 11.92 -12.13 2.98
N MET A 214 11.83 -11.21 2.01
CA MET A 214 12.89 -11.02 1.01
C MET A 214 14.20 -10.56 1.67
N LEU A 215 14.12 -9.60 2.61
CA LEU A 215 15.31 -9.11 3.33
C LEU A 215 15.89 -10.14 4.31
N GLU A 216 15.06 -11.02 4.87
CA GLU A 216 15.51 -12.19 5.64
C GLU A 216 16.26 -13.17 4.74
N ALA A 217 15.78 -13.40 3.53
CA ALA A 217 16.42 -14.28 2.55
C ALA A 217 17.72 -13.68 2.00
N ASN A 218 17.79 -12.36 1.84
CA ASN A 218 18.98 -11.64 1.37
C ASN A 218 19.02 -10.21 1.91
N SER A 219 19.69 -10.01 3.02
CA SER A 219 19.83 -8.72 3.70
C SER A 219 20.68 -7.68 2.94
N SER A 220 21.34 -8.11 1.85
CA SER A 220 22.17 -7.24 1.01
C SER A 220 21.37 -6.46 -0.03
N LEU A 221 20.11 -6.82 -0.27
CA LEU A 221 19.25 -6.14 -1.27
C LEU A 221 19.13 -4.65 -1.00
N THR A 222 19.32 -3.86 -2.05
CA THR A 222 19.03 -2.42 -2.02
C THR A 222 17.52 -2.16 -2.18
N TRP A 223 17.08 -0.93 -1.91
CA TRP A 223 15.69 -0.54 -2.14
C TRP A 223 15.26 -0.72 -3.62
N ARG A 224 16.18 -0.55 -4.56
CA ARG A 224 15.93 -0.73 -6.00
C ARG A 224 15.79 -2.20 -6.36
N ASP A 225 16.65 -3.07 -5.79
CA ASP A 225 16.56 -4.51 -5.98
C ASP A 225 15.21 -5.04 -5.50
N VAL A 226 14.76 -4.59 -4.33
CA VAL A 226 13.43 -4.95 -3.81
C VAL A 226 12.32 -4.53 -4.76
N LYS A 227 12.34 -3.30 -5.26
CA LYS A 227 11.35 -2.82 -6.25
C LYS A 227 11.40 -3.67 -7.53
N HIS A 228 12.58 -3.97 -8.03
CA HIS A 228 12.76 -4.78 -9.24
C HIS A 228 12.25 -6.20 -9.06
N ILE A 229 12.62 -6.88 -7.98
CA ILE A 229 12.16 -8.25 -7.69
C ILE A 229 10.62 -8.27 -7.59
N LEU A 230 10.01 -7.33 -6.87
CA LEU A 230 8.55 -7.25 -6.79
C LEU A 230 7.91 -7.08 -8.17
N ALA A 231 8.47 -6.23 -9.04
CA ALA A 231 7.93 -6.00 -10.38
C ALA A 231 8.03 -7.25 -11.27
N THR A 232 9.17 -7.95 -11.21
CA THR A 232 9.46 -9.11 -12.08
C THR A 232 8.82 -10.41 -11.63
N THR A 233 8.47 -10.53 -10.34
CA THR A 233 7.87 -11.74 -9.77
C THR A 233 6.38 -11.63 -9.52
N SER A 234 5.78 -10.46 -9.71
CA SER A 234 4.34 -10.26 -9.56
C SER A 234 3.54 -10.98 -10.63
N VAL A 235 2.36 -11.44 -10.27
CA VAL A 235 1.48 -12.24 -11.12
C VAL A 235 0.39 -11.36 -11.73
N GLN A 236 0.23 -11.46 -13.04
CA GLN A 236 -0.90 -10.85 -13.73
C GLN A 236 -2.21 -11.43 -13.19
N VAL A 237 -3.12 -10.57 -12.77
CA VAL A 237 -4.49 -10.91 -12.34
C VAL A 237 -5.49 -10.24 -13.26
N ASP A 238 -6.73 -10.74 -13.28
CA ASP A 238 -7.82 -10.15 -14.08
C ASP A 238 -7.37 -9.85 -15.54
N ALA A 239 -6.80 -10.86 -16.19
CA ALA A 239 -6.03 -10.74 -17.43
C ALA A 239 -6.82 -10.11 -18.60
N SER A 240 -8.15 -10.26 -18.60
CA SER A 240 -9.05 -9.71 -19.63
C SER A 240 -9.56 -8.32 -19.31
N ARG A 241 -9.20 -7.76 -18.17
CA ARG A 241 -9.71 -6.44 -17.76
C ARG A 241 -9.17 -5.34 -18.67
N THR A 242 -10.06 -4.80 -19.45
CA THR A 242 -9.78 -3.67 -20.36
C THR A 242 -11.00 -2.80 -20.53
N LYS A 243 -10.81 -1.54 -20.86
CA LYS A 243 -11.88 -0.62 -21.23
C LYS A 243 -11.38 0.41 -22.22
N THR A 244 -12.18 0.56 -23.28
CA THR A 244 -12.05 1.66 -24.26
C THR A 244 -13.30 2.53 -24.19
N LEU A 245 -13.11 3.83 -24.13
CA LEU A 245 -14.18 4.82 -24.16
C LEU A 245 -13.94 5.77 -25.34
N SER A 246 -14.92 5.90 -26.24
CA SER A 246 -14.83 6.74 -27.44
C SER A 246 -13.55 6.51 -28.27
N GLY A 247 -13.15 5.24 -28.43
CA GLY A 247 -11.93 4.85 -29.14
C GLY A 247 -10.62 5.04 -28.38
N VAL A 248 -10.66 5.59 -27.16
CA VAL A 248 -9.48 5.80 -26.33
C VAL A 248 -9.40 4.72 -25.24
N LEU A 249 -8.27 4.02 -25.19
CA LEU A 249 -7.99 3.02 -24.18
C LEU A 249 -7.87 3.68 -22.81
N GLN A 250 -8.71 3.29 -21.87
CA GLN A 250 -8.72 3.83 -20.51
C GLN A 250 -7.80 3.03 -19.59
N TYR A 251 -7.89 1.71 -19.65
CA TYR A 251 -6.98 0.80 -18.96
C TYR A 251 -6.95 -0.56 -19.65
N ALA A 252 -5.80 -1.19 -19.60
CA ALA A 252 -5.54 -2.57 -20.00
C ALA A 252 -4.19 -3.00 -19.44
N TRP A 253 -3.90 -4.29 -19.53
CA TRP A 253 -2.54 -4.76 -19.40
C TRP A 253 -1.73 -4.35 -20.62
N VAL A 254 -0.67 -3.59 -20.40
CA VAL A 254 0.29 -3.19 -21.43
C VAL A 254 1.67 -3.77 -21.11
N THR A 255 2.41 -4.15 -22.13
CA THR A 255 3.80 -4.59 -21.97
C THR A 255 4.71 -3.39 -22.24
N ASN A 256 5.57 -3.04 -21.28
CA ASN A 256 6.52 -1.96 -21.41
C ASN A 256 7.76 -2.37 -22.22
N ALA A 257 8.66 -1.44 -22.50
CA ALA A 257 9.88 -1.70 -23.26
C ALA A 257 10.84 -2.72 -22.61
N ALA A 258 10.73 -2.91 -21.29
CA ALA A 258 11.48 -3.93 -20.54
C ALA A 258 10.76 -5.30 -20.48
N SER A 259 9.73 -5.50 -21.31
CA SER A 259 8.92 -6.72 -21.40
C SER A 259 8.13 -7.07 -20.14
N HIS A 260 7.93 -6.10 -19.26
CA HIS A 260 7.08 -6.30 -18.06
C HIS A 260 5.68 -5.79 -18.31
N LYS A 261 4.68 -6.58 -17.86
CA LYS A 261 3.27 -6.19 -17.91
C LYS A 261 2.95 -5.20 -16.79
N PHE A 262 2.16 -4.18 -17.14
CA PHE A 262 1.70 -3.15 -16.21
C PHE A 262 0.23 -2.81 -16.47
N HIS A 263 -0.50 -2.49 -15.40
CA HIS A 263 -1.89 -2.07 -15.48
C HIS A 263 -2.17 -0.98 -14.42
N ASN A 264 -2.86 0.10 -14.80
CA ASN A 264 -3.15 1.22 -13.89
C ASN A 264 -4.01 0.84 -12.66
N TRP A 265 -4.63 -0.33 -12.65
CA TRP A 265 -5.37 -0.85 -11.48
C TRP A 265 -4.55 -1.78 -10.61
N TYR A 266 -3.48 -2.38 -11.12
CA TYR A 266 -2.76 -3.49 -10.49
C TYR A 266 -1.27 -3.26 -10.33
N GLY A 267 -0.71 -2.18 -10.94
CA GLY A 267 0.72 -2.02 -11.06
C GLY A 267 1.32 -3.14 -11.92
N PHE A 268 2.44 -3.72 -11.48
CA PHE A 268 3.03 -4.90 -12.13
C PHE A 268 2.27 -6.20 -11.83
N GLY A 269 1.28 -6.16 -10.94
CA GLY A 269 0.41 -7.29 -10.62
C GLY A 269 0.31 -7.60 -9.12
N LYS A 270 -0.28 -8.75 -8.83
CA LYS A 270 -0.39 -9.27 -7.47
C LYS A 270 0.98 -9.76 -6.99
N VAL A 271 1.41 -9.33 -5.83
CA VAL A 271 2.64 -9.82 -5.19
C VAL A 271 2.57 -11.34 -5.00
N ASN A 272 3.63 -12.02 -5.41
CA ASN A 272 3.85 -13.44 -5.20
C ASN A 272 4.99 -13.62 -4.18
N ALA A 273 4.62 -13.90 -2.94
CA ALA A 273 5.59 -13.99 -1.85
C ALA A 273 6.64 -15.08 -2.09
N ALA A 274 6.22 -16.28 -2.53
CA ALA A 274 7.15 -17.36 -2.79
C ALA A 274 8.15 -17.02 -3.89
N ALA A 275 7.66 -16.54 -5.05
CA ALA A 275 8.53 -16.16 -6.15
C ALA A 275 9.46 -14.98 -5.80
N ALA A 276 8.98 -14.00 -5.02
CA ALA A 276 9.79 -12.87 -4.60
C ALA A 276 10.91 -13.29 -3.63
N VAL A 277 10.62 -14.17 -2.68
CA VAL A 277 11.61 -14.71 -1.74
C VAL A 277 12.63 -15.60 -2.46
N ASP A 278 12.18 -16.46 -3.37
CA ASP A 278 13.08 -17.33 -4.12
C ASP A 278 14.00 -16.53 -5.06
N ALA A 279 13.46 -15.51 -5.73
CA ALA A 279 14.28 -14.58 -6.51
C ALA A 279 15.29 -13.83 -5.61
N ALA A 280 14.88 -13.38 -4.42
CA ALA A 280 15.74 -12.68 -3.49
C ALA A 280 16.95 -13.49 -3.04
N LYS A 281 16.78 -14.82 -2.81
CA LYS A 281 17.87 -15.73 -2.38
C LYS A 281 19.05 -15.75 -3.35
N SER A 282 18.78 -15.70 -4.64
CA SER A 282 19.80 -15.80 -5.70
C SER A 282 20.13 -14.47 -6.37
N TYR A 283 19.49 -13.37 -5.95
CA TYR A 283 19.68 -12.07 -6.57
C TYR A 283 21.04 -11.47 -6.27
N THR A 284 21.73 -11.01 -7.31
CA THR A 284 22.97 -10.25 -7.14
C THR A 284 22.63 -8.84 -6.69
N ALA A 285 22.84 -8.56 -5.42
CA ALA A 285 22.49 -7.26 -4.83
C ALA A 285 23.23 -6.11 -5.54
N ASN A 286 22.54 -4.97 -5.64
CA ASN A 286 23.02 -3.76 -6.32
C ASN A 286 23.35 -3.95 -7.82
N SER A 287 22.79 -4.97 -8.47
CA SER A 287 23.00 -5.22 -9.91
C SER A 287 22.45 -4.08 -10.79
N LEU A 288 21.52 -3.28 -10.26
CA LEU A 288 20.96 -2.10 -10.94
C LEU A 288 21.81 -0.83 -10.77
N GLY A 289 22.95 -0.94 -10.08
CA GLY A 289 23.85 0.18 -9.82
C GLY A 289 23.36 1.16 -8.77
N THR A 290 24.21 2.13 -8.46
CA THR A 290 23.89 3.27 -7.59
C THR A 290 23.63 4.52 -8.41
N TRP A 291 22.84 5.46 -7.85
CA TRP A 291 22.63 6.80 -8.43
C TRP A 291 23.66 7.77 -7.89
#